data_f1afaf506bdc1fcace493eea01383c17
#
_entry.id   f1afaf506bdc1fcace493eea01383c17
#
_cell.length_a   1.000
_cell.length_b   1.000
_cell.length_c   1.000
_cell.angle_alpha   90.00
_cell.angle_beta   90.00
_cell.angle_gamma   90.00
#
_symmetry.space_group_name_H-M   'P 1'
#
loop_
_entity.id
_entity.type
_entity.pdbx_description
1 polymer ?
#
loop_
_entity_poly.entity_id
_entity_poly.type
_entity_poly.pdbx_seq_one_letter_code
_entity_poly.pdbx_strand_id
1 'polypeptide(L)'
;LHYQCVFXXXXTFFDLDTDAVRQVVDLNLFGTVLPTMVFAQAMVRQKAGSIINIASEAGLRPLTRVAGYGVAKAAVINFTRYMCGELAAKFGPGLRVNAVAPGFFLTEQNRTLLTDKDGNLTKRAETIIAHTPFGRFGEPEELLGTLQWLASDASRFVSGTVTVVDGGFDAFSI
;
A
#
# COMPACT_ATOMS: atom_id res chain seq x y z
N LEU A 1 11.17 -14.84 -5.68
CA LEU A 1 10.38 -13.89 -6.48
C LEU A 1 10.42 -12.53 -5.79
N HIS A 2 11.18 -11.61 -6.36
CA HIS A 2 11.23 -10.24 -5.85
C HIS A 2 9.94 -9.53 -6.28
N TYR A 3 9.07 -9.30 -5.33
CA TYR A 3 7.75 -8.70 -5.56
C TYR A 3 7.80 -7.21 -5.92
N GLN A 4 9.00 -6.64 -5.95
CA GLN A 4 9.21 -5.25 -6.37
C GLN A 4 10.16 -5.25 -7.56
N CYS A 5 9.75 -4.70 -8.68
CA CYS A 5 10.63 -4.47 -9.81
C CYS A 5 11.66 -3.44 -9.40
N VAL A 6 12.84 -3.91 -8.99
CA VAL A 6 13.95 -3.07 -8.55
C VAL A 6 14.85 -2.85 -9.76
N PHE A 7 15.06 -1.57 -10.13
CA PHE A 7 16.04 -1.23 -11.14
C PHE A 7 17.42 -1.61 -10.64
N UNK A 8 18.12 -2.34 -11.42
CA UNK A 8 19.47 -2.72 -11.11
C UNK A 8 20.26 -1.46 -11.02
N UNK A 9 21.19 -1.39 -10.53
CA UNK A 9 21.99 -0.24 -10.37
C UNK A 9 22.22 0.47 -11.66
N UNK A 10 22.27 0.55 -12.30
CA UNK A 10 22.54 1.18 -13.48
C UNK A 10 21.47 1.06 -14.52
N UNK A 11 20.60 0.70 -14.19
CA UNK A 11 19.56 0.54 -15.05
C UNK A 11 18.87 1.84 -15.21
N THR A 12 18.49 2.10 -16.38
CA THR A 12 17.65 3.24 -16.71
C THR A 12 16.22 2.78 -16.95
N PHE A 13 15.30 3.71 -17.15
CA PHE A 13 13.92 3.37 -17.52
C PHE A 13 13.88 2.44 -18.75
N PHE A 14 14.83 2.62 -19.68
CA PHE A 14 14.85 1.85 -20.90
C PHE A 14 15.29 0.39 -20.70
N ASP A 15 15.85 0.08 -19.56
CA ASP A 15 16.25 -1.29 -19.20
C ASP A 15 15.17 -2.04 -18.42
N LEU A 16 13.98 -1.45 -18.31
CA LEU A 16 12.90 -2.00 -17.51
C LEU A 16 12.38 -3.29 -18.12
N ASP A 17 12.38 -4.36 -17.33
CA ASP A 17 11.78 -5.64 -17.75
C ASP A 17 10.25 -5.52 -17.71
N THR A 18 9.63 -5.42 -18.86
CA THR A 18 8.18 -5.23 -18.95
C THR A 18 7.39 -6.42 -18.45
N ASP A 19 7.92 -7.63 -18.54
CA ASP A 19 7.23 -8.81 -18.02
C ASP A 19 7.27 -8.83 -16.49
N ALA A 20 8.39 -8.43 -15.90
CA ALA A 20 8.46 -8.25 -14.45
C ALA A 20 7.49 -7.16 -13.98
N VAL A 21 7.37 -6.06 -14.73
CA VAL A 21 6.40 -5.01 -14.41
C VAL A 21 4.97 -5.55 -14.47
N ARG A 22 4.63 -6.32 -15.51
CA ARG A 22 3.29 -6.94 -15.62
C ARG A 22 3.00 -7.83 -14.42
N GLN A 23 3.95 -8.67 -14.03
CA GLN A 23 3.78 -9.55 -12.87
C GLN A 23 3.55 -8.77 -11.59
N VAL A 24 4.29 -7.68 -11.38
CA VAL A 24 4.14 -6.82 -10.20
C VAL A 24 2.76 -6.16 -10.19
N VAL A 25 2.30 -5.65 -11.34
CA VAL A 25 0.98 -5.05 -11.47
C VAL A 25 -0.10 -6.11 -11.24
N ASP A 26 0.05 -7.29 -11.83
CA ASP A 26 -0.89 -8.38 -11.67
C ASP A 26 -1.04 -8.75 -10.19
N LEU A 27 0.07 -8.95 -9.51
CA LEU A 27 0.07 -9.31 -8.10
C LEU A 27 -0.55 -8.22 -7.22
N ASN A 28 -0.14 -6.96 -7.41
CA ASN A 28 -0.51 -5.89 -6.48
C ASN A 28 -1.87 -5.28 -6.79
N LEU A 29 -2.24 -5.17 -8.08
CA LEU A 29 -3.53 -4.61 -8.46
C LEU A 29 -4.61 -5.70 -8.54
N PHE A 30 -4.41 -6.72 -9.40
CA PHE A 30 -5.44 -7.75 -9.55
C PHE A 30 -5.54 -8.64 -8.32
N GLY A 31 -4.45 -8.78 -7.56
CA GLY A 31 -4.50 -9.41 -6.23
C GLY A 31 -5.36 -8.64 -5.22
N THR A 32 -5.73 -7.39 -5.53
CA THR A 32 -6.69 -6.61 -4.73
C THR A 32 -8.08 -6.63 -5.37
N VAL A 33 -8.14 -6.41 -6.68
CA VAL A 33 -9.41 -6.30 -7.42
C VAL A 33 -10.20 -7.61 -7.35
N LEU A 34 -9.54 -8.76 -7.63
CA LEU A 34 -10.26 -10.03 -7.73
C LEU A 34 -10.85 -10.49 -6.39
N PRO A 35 -10.10 -10.46 -5.27
CA PRO A 35 -10.73 -10.78 -3.99
C PRO A 35 -11.85 -9.80 -3.62
N THR A 36 -11.70 -8.52 -3.96
CA THR A 36 -12.76 -7.54 -3.70
C THR A 36 -14.03 -7.92 -4.44
N MET A 37 -13.93 -8.33 -5.72
CA MET A 37 -15.09 -8.74 -6.51
C MET A 37 -15.80 -9.93 -5.87
N VAL A 38 -15.07 -10.87 -5.30
CA VAL A 38 -15.64 -12.06 -4.68
C VAL A 38 -16.28 -11.73 -3.33
N PHE A 39 -15.52 -11.11 -2.44
CA PHE A 39 -15.96 -10.91 -1.05
C PHE A 39 -17.01 -9.81 -0.94
N ALA A 40 -16.98 -8.79 -1.79
CA ALA A 40 -17.98 -7.73 -1.76
C ALA A 40 -19.39 -8.27 -2.04
N GLN A 41 -19.52 -9.35 -2.80
CA GLN A 41 -20.83 -9.95 -3.06
C GLN A 41 -21.53 -10.41 -1.76
N ALA A 42 -20.77 -11.01 -0.84
CA ALA A 42 -21.32 -11.44 0.44
C ALA A 42 -21.71 -10.21 1.30
N MET A 43 -20.85 -9.18 1.29
CA MET A 43 -21.13 -7.96 2.04
C MET A 43 -22.38 -7.23 1.50
N VAL A 44 -22.57 -7.23 0.17
CA VAL A 44 -23.76 -6.65 -0.46
C VAL A 44 -25.01 -7.37 0.01
N ARG A 45 -25.00 -8.71 0.08
CA ARG A 45 -26.16 -9.48 0.56
C ARG A 45 -26.45 -9.17 2.04
N GLN A 46 -25.40 -8.94 2.83
CA GLN A 46 -25.55 -8.60 4.26
C GLN A 46 -25.88 -7.12 4.49
N LYS A 47 -25.73 -6.29 3.46
CA LYS A 47 -25.89 -4.83 3.49
C LYS A 47 -24.93 -4.17 4.50
N ALA A 48 -23.82 -4.83 4.80
CA ALA A 48 -22.82 -4.33 5.75
C ALA A 48 -21.46 -4.93 5.43
N GLY A 49 -20.43 -4.09 5.53
CA GLY A 49 -19.05 -4.56 5.31
C GLY A 49 -18.06 -3.43 5.31
N SER A 50 -16.83 -3.75 5.67
CA SER A 50 -15.70 -2.83 5.59
C SER A 50 -14.57 -3.49 4.82
N ILE A 51 -14.24 -2.95 3.66
CA ILE A 51 -13.12 -3.40 2.84
C ILE A 51 -11.95 -2.45 3.13
N ILE A 52 -10.80 -3.02 3.46
CA ILE A 52 -9.58 -2.25 3.72
C ILE A 52 -8.51 -2.74 2.76
N ASN A 53 -8.21 -1.93 1.76
CA ASN A 53 -7.18 -2.24 0.78
C ASN A 53 -5.81 -1.80 1.29
N ILE A 54 -4.77 -2.56 0.98
CA ILE A 54 -3.41 -2.21 1.37
C ILE A 54 -2.75 -1.51 0.17
N ALA A 55 -2.68 -0.19 0.26
CA ALA A 55 -1.99 0.66 -0.70
C ALA A 55 -0.49 0.75 -0.32
N SER A 56 0.12 1.90 -0.49
CA SER A 56 1.52 2.13 -0.12
C SER A 56 1.84 3.61 -0.32
N GLU A 57 2.85 4.10 0.39
CA GLU A 57 3.53 5.37 0.10
C GLU A 57 3.88 5.49 -1.39
N ALA A 58 4.34 4.39 -2.00
CA ALA A 58 4.72 4.36 -3.41
C ALA A 58 3.55 4.67 -4.35
N GLY A 59 2.31 4.57 -3.87
CA GLY A 59 1.12 4.94 -4.65
C GLY A 59 0.73 6.40 -4.48
N LEU A 60 1.28 7.08 -3.47
CA LEU A 60 1.01 8.49 -3.21
C LEU A 60 2.04 9.39 -3.86
N ARG A 61 3.31 8.96 -3.84
CA ARG A 61 4.41 9.69 -4.45
C ARG A 61 5.37 8.72 -5.12
N PRO A 62 6.09 9.18 -6.15
CA PRO A 62 7.03 8.27 -6.82
C PRO A 62 8.23 7.97 -5.92
N LEU A 63 8.51 6.69 -5.77
CA LEU A 63 9.71 6.23 -5.07
C LEU A 63 10.66 5.60 -6.09
N THR A 64 11.96 5.84 -5.90
CA THR A 64 12.97 5.30 -6.82
C THR A 64 12.95 3.78 -6.84
N ARG A 65 13.20 3.19 -8.02
CA ARG A 65 13.42 1.76 -8.23
C ARG A 65 12.16 0.88 -8.10
N VAL A 66 10.97 1.46 -7.94
CA VAL A 66 9.75 0.66 -7.76
C VAL A 66 8.61 1.12 -8.69
N ALA A 67 8.95 1.44 -9.96
CA ALA A 67 7.98 2.02 -10.90
C ALA A 67 6.70 1.18 -11.04
N GLY A 68 6.84 -0.12 -11.33
CA GLY A 68 5.67 -1.00 -11.49
C GLY A 68 4.84 -1.12 -10.22
N TYR A 69 5.53 -1.22 -9.08
CA TYR A 69 4.86 -1.30 -7.78
C TYR A 69 4.10 0.00 -7.47
N GLY A 70 4.76 1.16 -7.68
CA GLY A 70 4.13 2.45 -7.44
C GLY A 70 2.88 2.65 -8.28
N VAL A 71 2.96 2.33 -9.58
CA VAL A 71 1.81 2.41 -10.49
C VAL A 71 0.67 1.51 -9.99
N ALA A 72 0.98 0.27 -9.61
CA ALA A 72 -0.04 -0.66 -9.11
C ALA A 72 -0.70 -0.14 -7.83
N LYS A 73 0.09 0.39 -6.89
CA LYS A 73 -0.45 0.91 -5.63
C LYS A 73 -1.23 2.21 -5.82
N ALA A 74 -0.86 3.05 -6.79
CA ALA A 74 -1.68 4.21 -7.17
C ALA A 74 -3.03 3.75 -7.75
N ALA A 75 -3.01 2.67 -8.55
CA ALA A 75 -4.25 2.09 -9.08
C ALA A 75 -5.12 1.53 -7.95
N VAL A 76 -4.53 0.91 -6.91
CA VAL A 76 -5.29 0.43 -5.73
C VAL A 76 -5.96 1.61 -5.00
N ILE A 77 -5.26 2.74 -4.89
CA ILE A 77 -5.84 3.96 -4.28
C ILE A 77 -7.05 4.43 -5.08
N ASN A 78 -6.90 4.53 -6.40
CA ASN A 78 -8.01 4.95 -7.26
C ASN A 78 -9.17 3.95 -7.19
N PHE A 79 -8.88 2.66 -7.25
CA PHE A 79 -9.86 1.59 -7.15
C PHE A 79 -10.63 1.67 -5.82
N THR A 80 -9.94 1.96 -4.71
CA THR A 80 -10.58 2.14 -3.39
C THR A 80 -11.62 3.25 -3.44
N ARG A 81 -11.26 4.38 -4.03
CA ARG A 81 -12.17 5.54 -4.16
C ARG A 81 -13.35 5.22 -5.07
N TYR A 82 -13.09 4.56 -6.20
CA TYR A 82 -14.17 4.14 -7.11
C TYR A 82 -15.15 3.21 -6.39
N MET A 83 -14.63 2.18 -5.71
CA MET A 83 -15.47 1.18 -5.04
C MET A 83 -16.27 1.78 -3.88
N CYS A 84 -15.72 2.78 -3.19
CA CYS A 84 -16.45 3.51 -2.15
C CYS A 84 -17.77 4.07 -2.70
N GLY A 85 -17.71 4.79 -3.82
CA GLY A 85 -18.90 5.36 -4.45
C GLY A 85 -19.82 4.29 -5.02
N GLU A 86 -19.23 3.34 -5.75
CA GLU A 86 -19.97 2.27 -6.43
C GLU A 86 -20.81 1.44 -5.46
N LEU A 87 -20.20 0.97 -4.37
CA LEU A 87 -20.89 0.10 -3.43
C LEU A 87 -21.96 0.87 -2.63
N ALA A 88 -21.62 2.06 -2.15
CA ALA A 88 -22.57 2.84 -1.35
C ALA A 88 -23.78 3.27 -2.18
N ALA A 89 -23.54 3.76 -3.41
CA ALA A 89 -24.62 4.28 -4.25
C ALA A 89 -25.57 3.19 -4.74
N LYS A 90 -25.02 2.00 -5.01
CA LYS A 90 -25.84 0.93 -5.61
C LYS A 90 -26.40 -0.06 -4.59
N PHE A 91 -25.73 -0.23 -3.46
CA PHE A 91 -26.09 -1.29 -2.52
C PHE A 91 -26.32 -0.80 -1.08
N GLY A 92 -26.04 0.46 -0.80
CA GLY A 92 -26.39 1.07 0.48
C GLY A 92 -25.22 1.53 1.33
N PRO A 93 -25.49 2.43 2.29
CA PRO A 93 -24.43 3.11 3.05
C PRO A 93 -23.75 2.25 4.12
N GLY A 94 -24.17 0.99 4.28
CA GLY A 94 -23.50 0.07 5.20
C GLY A 94 -22.22 -0.54 4.64
N LEU A 95 -21.84 -0.19 3.38
CA LEU A 95 -20.68 -0.76 2.71
C LEU A 95 -19.60 0.31 2.60
N ARG A 96 -18.46 0.08 3.23
CA ARG A 96 -17.36 1.05 3.25
C ARG A 96 -16.12 0.45 2.60
N VAL A 97 -15.37 1.30 1.90
CA VAL A 97 -14.11 0.88 1.27
C VAL A 97 -13.07 1.95 1.56
N ASN A 98 -11.98 1.56 2.21
CA ASN A 98 -10.88 2.45 2.57
C ASN A 98 -9.56 1.80 2.23
N ALA A 99 -8.48 2.55 2.31
CA ALA A 99 -7.14 2.01 2.15
C ALA A 99 -6.23 2.46 3.28
N VAL A 100 -5.25 1.64 3.57
CA VAL A 100 -4.11 2.03 4.40
C VAL A 100 -2.90 2.11 3.47
N ALA A 101 -2.11 3.16 3.62
CA ALA A 101 -0.88 3.36 2.87
C ALA A 101 0.29 3.32 3.85
N PRO A 102 0.89 2.14 4.06
CA PRO A 102 2.06 2.04 4.93
C PRO A 102 3.28 2.71 4.31
N GLY A 103 4.10 3.32 5.16
CA GLY A 103 5.44 3.77 4.81
C GLY A 103 6.42 2.60 4.83
N PHE A 104 7.56 2.82 5.46
CA PHE A 104 8.60 1.81 5.49
C PHE A 104 8.59 1.06 6.82
N PHE A 105 8.26 -0.23 6.75
CA PHE A 105 8.24 -1.16 7.88
C PHE A 105 9.28 -2.22 7.63
N LEU A 106 10.07 -2.56 8.64
CA LEU A 106 11.07 -3.61 8.47
C LEU A 106 10.38 -4.98 8.59
N THR A 107 10.39 -5.72 7.49
CA THR A 107 9.76 -7.04 7.41
C THR A 107 10.74 -8.04 6.84
N GLU A 108 10.44 -9.33 6.98
CA GLU A 108 11.25 -10.38 6.38
C GLU A 108 11.39 -10.19 4.87
N GLN A 109 10.33 -9.69 4.22
CA GLN A 109 10.30 -9.50 2.77
C GLN A 109 11.31 -8.46 2.29
N ASN A 110 11.50 -7.38 3.05
CA ASN A 110 12.36 -6.27 2.61
C ASN A 110 13.69 -6.18 3.35
N ARG A 111 13.93 -7.12 4.30
CA ARG A 111 15.16 -7.12 5.10
C ARG A 111 16.41 -7.05 4.22
N THR A 112 16.47 -7.88 3.17
CA THR A 112 17.63 -7.93 2.29
C THR A 112 17.85 -6.65 1.46
N LEU A 113 16.85 -5.80 1.36
CA LEU A 113 16.96 -4.50 0.68
C LEU A 113 17.39 -3.40 1.65
N LEU A 114 17.10 -3.59 2.92
CA LEU A 114 17.30 -2.56 3.93
C LEU A 114 18.48 -2.87 4.87
N THR A 115 18.90 -4.15 4.93
CA THR A 115 20.06 -4.53 5.74
C THR A 115 21.04 -5.36 4.89
N ASP A 116 22.32 -5.27 5.22
CA ASP A 116 23.36 -6.09 4.60
C ASP A 116 23.44 -7.48 5.29
N LYS A 117 24.38 -8.30 4.85
CA LYS A 117 24.56 -9.67 5.39
C LYS A 117 24.96 -9.69 6.88
N ASP A 118 25.51 -8.59 7.37
CA ASP A 118 25.94 -8.45 8.75
C ASP A 118 24.88 -7.76 9.62
N GLY A 119 23.73 -7.43 9.02
CA GLY A 119 22.61 -6.80 9.72
C GLY A 119 22.68 -5.28 9.78
N ASN A 120 23.69 -4.65 9.18
CA ASN A 120 23.79 -3.20 9.18
C ASN A 120 22.87 -2.59 8.13
N LEU A 121 22.44 -1.36 8.36
CA LEU A 121 21.57 -0.66 7.41
C LEU A 121 22.29 -0.41 6.08
N THR A 122 21.58 -0.63 4.99
CA THR A 122 22.08 -0.24 3.67
C THR A 122 21.98 1.28 3.52
N LYS A 123 22.73 1.85 2.59
CA LYS A 123 22.65 3.28 2.28
C LYS A 123 21.21 3.70 1.94
N ARG A 124 20.44 2.82 1.28
CA ARG A 124 19.02 3.10 1.00
C ARG A 124 18.21 3.19 2.29
N ALA A 125 18.46 2.28 3.23
CA ALA A 125 17.76 2.29 4.52
C ALA A 125 18.08 3.56 5.31
N GLU A 126 19.36 3.96 5.32
CA GLU A 126 19.78 5.21 5.99
C GLU A 126 19.06 6.42 5.38
N THR A 127 18.98 6.47 4.03
CA THR A 127 18.29 7.58 3.36
C THR A 127 16.80 7.61 3.73
N ILE A 128 16.14 6.45 3.76
CA ILE A 128 14.72 6.36 4.14
C ILE A 128 14.52 6.86 5.58
N ILE A 129 15.36 6.38 6.50
CA ILE A 129 15.27 6.77 7.92
C ILE A 129 15.52 8.28 8.08
N ALA A 130 16.50 8.81 7.37
CA ALA A 130 16.81 10.25 7.43
C ALA A 130 15.66 11.10 6.90
N HIS A 131 14.84 10.56 5.99
CA HIS A 131 13.68 11.27 5.45
C HIS A 131 12.41 11.04 6.29
N THR A 132 12.45 10.10 7.23
CA THR A 132 11.31 9.80 8.10
C THR A 132 11.42 10.61 9.40
N PRO A 133 10.50 11.53 9.70
CA PRO A 133 10.58 12.33 10.93
C PRO A 133 10.70 11.50 12.22
N PHE A 134 10.08 10.30 12.27
CA PHE A 134 10.23 9.43 13.44
C PHE A 134 11.63 8.81 13.57
N GLY A 135 12.49 8.93 12.53
CA GLY A 135 13.87 8.49 12.58
C GLY A 135 14.08 6.99 12.63
N ARG A 136 13.08 6.21 12.21
CA ARG A 136 13.14 4.74 12.24
C ARG A 136 12.14 4.13 11.27
N PHE A 137 12.27 2.84 11.05
CA PHE A 137 11.22 2.06 10.38
C PHE A 137 10.06 1.82 11.34
N GLY A 138 8.88 1.59 10.79
CA GLY A 138 7.73 1.17 11.57
C GLY A 138 7.80 -0.31 11.92
N GLU A 139 7.13 -0.68 13.00
CA GLU A 139 6.92 -2.06 13.39
C GLU A 139 5.55 -2.51 12.87
N PRO A 140 5.41 -3.73 12.32
CA PRO A 140 4.13 -4.17 11.75
C PRO A 140 2.93 -3.97 12.69
N GLU A 141 3.14 -4.11 13.98
CA GLU A 141 2.10 -3.95 14.99
C GLU A 141 1.53 -2.52 15.01
N GLU A 142 2.28 -1.54 14.54
CA GLU A 142 1.83 -0.14 14.52
C GLU A 142 0.76 0.12 13.44
N LEU A 143 0.54 -0.84 12.54
CA LEU A 143 -0.58 -0.78 11.59
C LEU A 143 -1.91 -1.20 12.23
N LEU A 144 -1.85 -1.98 13.33
CA LEU A 144 -3.04 -2.64 13.87
C LEU A 144 -4.11 -1.64 14.33
N GLY A 145 -3.70 -0.53 14.97
CA GLY A 145 -4.66 0.46 15.43
C GLY A 145 -5.50 1.05 14.30
N THR A 146 -4.83 1.39 13.19
CA THR A 146 -5.53 1.91 12.01
C THR A 146 -6.45 0.85 11.39
N LEU A 147 -5.97 -0.39 11.29
CA LEU A 147 -6.77 -1.48 10.72
C LEU A 147 -7.99 -1.76 11.60
N GLN A 148 -7.82 -1.82 12.92
CA GLN A 148 -8.92 -2.03 13.86
C GLN A 148 -9.95 -0.91 13.76
N TRP A 149 -9.48 0.34 13.72
CA TRP A 149 -10.37 1.50 13.55
C TRP A 149 -11.18 1.40 12.27
N LEU A 150 -10.53 1.16 11.14
CA LEU A 150 -11.22 1.08 9.84
C LEU A 150 -12.15 -0.13 9.77
N ALA A 151 -11.86 -1.20 10.50
CA ALA A 151 -12.71 -2.39 10.51
C ALA A 151 -13.94 -2.24 11.43
N SER A 152 -13.91 -1.30 12.37
CA SER A 152 -14.93 -1.19 13.41
C SER A 152 -15.96 -0.11 13.12
N ASP A 153 -16.99 -0.06 13.94
CA ASP A 153 -18.04 0.96 13.86
C ASP A 153 -17.54 2.36 14.25
N ALA A 154 -16.35 2.46 14.87
CA ALA A 154 -15.76 3.77 15.16
C ALA A 154 -15.46 4.57 13.87
N SER A 155 -15.40 3.89 12.73
CA SER A 155 -15.18 4.52 11.42
C SER A 155 -16.42 4.42 10.51
N ARG A 156 -17.62 4.29 11.06
CA ARG A 156 -18.82 4.03 10.24
C ARG A 156 -19.17 5.15 9.25
N PHE A 157 -18.62 6.35 9.42
CA PHE A 157 -18.82 7.44 8.46
C PHE A 157 -17.55 7.74 7.66
N VAL A 158 -16.60 6.79 7.65
CA VAL A 158 -15.31 6.91 6.92
C VAL A 158 -15.33 5.93 5.75
N SER A 159 -15.33 6.46 4.54
CA SER A 159 -15.26 5.65 3.32
C SER A 159 -14.55 6.46 2.23
N GLY A 160 -13.71 5.79 1.43
CA GLY A 160 -12.93 6.42 0.37
C GLY A 160 -11.62 7.04 0.84
N THR A 161 -11.29 6.91 2.12
CA THR A 161 -10.04 7.47 2.65
C THR A 161 -8.84 6.60 2.31
N VAL A 162 -7.68 7.24 2.28
CA VAL A 162 -6.37 6.57 2.28
C VAL A 162 -5.65 7.06 3.54
N THR A 163 -5.52 6.18 4.51
CA THR A 163 -4.89 6.52 5.79
C THR A 163 -3.41 6.16 5.72
N VAL A 164 -2.58 7.18 5.84
CA VAL A 164 -1.12 7.00 5.80
C VAL A 164 -0.64 6.62 7.20
N VAL A 165 0.24 5.61 7.26
CA VAL A 165 0.88 5.17 8.52
C VAL A 165 2.37 5.00 8.20
N ASP A 166 3.17 6.04 8.46
CA ASP A 166 4.51 6.13 7.87
C ASP A 166 5.56 6.87 8.70
N GLY A 167 5.24 7.24 9.93
CA GLY A 167 6.18 8.02 10.77
C GLY A 167 6.45 9.43 10.25
N GLY A 168 5.55 9.95 9.40
CA GLY A 168 5.65 11.30 8.85
C GLY A 168 6.38 11.40 7.51
N PHE A 169 6.74 10.29 6.91
CA PHE A 169 7.51 10.27 5.65
C PHE A 169 6.82 11.04 4.53
N ASP A 170 5.51 10.85 4.34
CA ASP A 170 4.77 11.51 3.26
C ASP A 170 4.58 13.02 3.52
N ALA A 171 4.40 13.37 4.77
CA ALA A 171 4.07 14.74 5.16
C ALA A 171 5.27 15.67 5.18
N PHE A 172 6.49 15.12 5.22
CA PHE A 172 7.71 15.91 5.45
C PHE A 172 8.46 16.15 4.13
N SER A 173 8.77 17.43 3.89
CA SER A 173 9.64 17.81 2.78
C SER A 173 10.38 19.09 3.18
N ILE A 174 11.56 19.29 2.62
CA ILE A 174 12.40 20.47 2.84
C ILE A 174 12.47 21.29 1.55
#